data_18901498e9af146af0a5c4ad5dc42b2d
#
_entry.id   18901498e9af146af0a5c4ad5dc42b2d
#
_cell.length_a   1.000
_cell.length_b   1.000
_cell.length_c   1.000
_cell.angle_alpha   90.00
_cell.angle_beta   90.00
_cell.angle_gamma   90.00
#
_symmetry.space_group_name_H-M   'P 1'
#
loop_
_entity.id
_entity.type
_entity.pdbx_description
1 polymer ?
#
loop_
_entity_poly.entity_id
_entity_poly.type
_entity_poly.pdbx_seq_one_letter_code
_entity_poly.pdbx_strand_id
1 'polypeptide(L)'
;MDGVYGIQAGLASWAFTIRGTAVSYAVPPPARCDAWVSADADSLILLSMGRADVAAKRQSGALTITGNAAQGQQLCATLFRSL
;
A
#
# COMPACT_ATOMS: atom_id res chain seq x y z
N MET A 1 -5.96 -11.00 7.34
CA MET A 1 -4.88 -9.98 7.31
C MET A 1 -5.30 -8.81 8.19
N ASP A 2 -4.82 -8.79 9.42
CA ASP A 2 -5.15 -7.72 10.36
C ASP A 2 -3.98 -6.76 10.49
N GLY A 3 -4.26 -5.48 10.61
CA GLY A 3 -3.21 -4.49 10.83
C GLY A 3 -3.61 -3.10 10.38
N VAL A 4 -2.69 -2.15 10.59
CA VAL A 4 -2.82 -0.77 10.17
C VAL A 4 -1.79 -0.52 9.08
N TYR A 5 -2.25 -0.13 7.91
CA TYR A 5 -1.40 0.02 6.72
C TYR A 5 -1.49 1.45 6.22
N GLY A 6 -0.34 2.12 6.20
CA GLY A 6 -0.24 3.48 5.65
C GLY A 6 0.01 3.45 4.16
N ILE A 7 -0.64 4.35 3.43
CA ILE A 7 -0.45 4.53 1.99
C ILE A 7 -0.05 5.99 1.76
N GLN A 8 0.98 6.18 0.97
CA GLN A 8 1.37 7.51 0.51
C GLN A 8 1.41 7.52 -1.01
N ALA A 9 0.61 8.39 -1.61
CA ALA A 9 0.52 8.56 -3.06
C ALA A 9 0.88 10.00 -3.38
N GLY A 10 2.16 10.23 -3.73
CA GLY A 10 2.65 11.59 -3.92
C GLY A 10 2.53 12.41 -2.64
N LEU A 11 1.72 13.47 -2.66
CA LEU A 11 1.50 14.34 -1.50
C LEU A 11 0.33 13.91 -0.63
N ALA A 12 -0.48 12.94 -1.07
CA ALA A 12 -1.61 12.44 -0.31
C ALA A 12 -1.19 11.23 0.53
N SER A 13 -1.74 11.11 1.73
CA SER A 13 -1.50 9.95 2.58
C SER A 13 -2.75 9.61 3.40
N TRP A 14 -2.93 8.34 3.63
CA TRP A 14 -4.02 7.81 4.45
C TRP A 14 -3.63 6.44 4.99
N ALA A 15 -4.46 5.85 5.83
CA ALA A 15 -4.22 4.51 6.35
C ALA A 15 -5.48 3.67 6.31
N PHE A 16 -5.30 2.37 6.14
CA PHE A 16 -6.35 1.38 6.29
C PHE A 16 -6.14 0.61 7.58
N THR A 17 -7.21 0.38 8.33
CA THR A 17 -7.22 -0.56 9.44
C THR A 17 -8.06 -1.76 9.03
N ILE A 18 -7.43 -2.93 9.03
CA ILE A 18 -8.09 -4.19 8.64
C ILE A 18 -8.21 -5.06 9.88
N ARG A 19 -9.44 -5.51 10.17
CA ARG A 19 -9.73 -6.45 11.26
C ARG A 19 -10.71 -7.48 10.76
N GLY A 20 -10.21 -8.69 10.51
CA GLY A 20 -11.01 -9.75 9.91
C GLY A 20 -11.50 -9.33 8.53
N THR A 21 -12.81 -9.16 8.36
CA THR A 21 -13.41 -8.70 7.12
C THR A 21 -13.77 -7.21 7.15
N ALA A 22 -13.58 -6.54 8.28
CA ALA A 22 -13.89 -5.12 8.43
C ALA A 22 -12.69 -4.28 7.98
N VAL A 23 -12.94 -3.27 7.16
CA VAL A 23 -11.93 -2.34 6.70
C VAL A 23 -12.42 -0.93 6.98
N SER A 24 -11.57 -0.14 7.64
CA SER A 24 -11.81 1.27 7.83
C SER A 24 -10.57 2.05 7.43
N TYR A 25 -10.70 3.34 7.16
CA TYR A 25 -9.54 4.15 6.83
C TYR A 25 -9.58 5.49 7.58
N ALA A 26 -8.41 6.10 7.71
CA ALA A 26 -8.23 7.35 8.42
C ALA A 26 -7.40 8.32 7.59
N VAL A 27 -7.79 9.58 7.61
CA VAL A 27 -7.07 10.70 7.02
C VAL A 27 -7.07 11.83 8.06
N PRO A 28 -5.90 12.25 8.54
CA PRO A 28 -4.56 11.78 8.24
C PRO A 28 -4.28 10.40 8.84
N PRO A 29 -3.25 9.69 8.35
CA PRO A 29 -2.90 8.39 8.89
C PRO A 29 -2.38 8.52 10.33
N PRO A 30 -2.56 7.50 11.18
CA PRO A 30 -2.00 7.51 12.52
C PRO A 30 -0.47 7.49 12.47
N ALA A 31 0.17 7.93 13.56
CA ALA A 31 1.62 7.98 13.65
C ALA A 31 2.28 6.61 13.55
N ARG A 32 1.58 5.55 13.94
CA ARG A 32 2.07 4.17 13.87
C ARG A 32 1.24 3.36 12.92
N CYS A 33 1.91 2.82 11.90
CA CYS A 33 1.33 1.84 10.99
C CYS A 33 2.23 0.60 11.00
N ASP A 34 1.64 -0.58 10.85
CA ASP A 34 2.39 -1.83 10.80
C ASP A 34 3.27 -1.88 9.55
N ALA A 35 2.78 -1.32 8.45
CA ALA A 35 3.55 -1.19 7.22
C ALA A 35 3.12 0.08 6.48
N TRP A 36 4.02 0.60 5.66
CA TRP A 36 3.78 1.74 4.78
C TRP A 36 4.09 1.34 3.34
N VAL A 37 3.20 1.70 2.44
CA VAL A 37 3.42 1.59 1.00
C VAL A 37 3.42 2.99 0.43
N SER A 38 4.51 3.36 -0.22
CA SER A 38 4.71 4.69 -0.79
C SER A 38 5.02 4.58 -2.27
N ALA A 39 4.30 5.32 -3.09
CA ALA A 39 4.53 5.39 -4.52
C ALA A 39 4.00 6.73 -5.04
N ASP A 40 4.38 7.09 -6.27
CA ASP A 40 3.75 8.22 -6.93
C ASP A 40 2.31 7.86 -7.34
N ALA A 41 1.48 8.88 -7.53
CA ALA A 41 0.06 8.66 -7.83
C ALA A 41 -0.13 7.89 -9.14
N ASP A 42 0.66 8.18 -10.16
CA ASP A 42 0.56 7.47 -11.45
C ASP A 42 0.85 5.98 -11.30
N SER A 43 1.90 5.63 -10.54
CA SER A 43 2.24 4.23 -10.28
C SER A 43 1.12 3.51 -9.54
N LEU A 44 0.51 4.14 -8.54
CA LEU A 44 -0.61 3.54 -7.81
C LEU A 44 -1.83 3.32 -8.70
N ILE A 45 -2.12 4.26 -9.58
CA ILE A 45 -3.22 4.12 -10.54
C ILE A 45 -2.96 2.93 -11.47
N LEU A 46 -1.75 2.84 -12.04
CA LEU A 46 -1.40 1.73 -12.93
C LEU A 46 -1.45 0.39 -12.21
N LEU A 47 -0.98 0.33 -10.98
CA LEU A 47 -1.03 -0.89 -10.16
C LEU A 47 -2.47 -1.29 -9.87
N SER A 48 -3.33 -0.35 -9.54
CA SER A 48 -4.74 -0.63 -9.23
C SER A 48 -5.51 -1.09 -10.46
N MET A 49 -5.06 -0.73 -11.66
CA MET A 49 -5.65 -1.17 -12.92
C MET A 49 -5.08 -2.49 -13.43
N GLY A 50 -4.13 -3.08 -12.72
CA GLY A 50 -3.45 -4.30 -13.18
C GLY A 50 -2.50 -4.07 -14.35
N ARG A 51 -2.07 -2.84 -14.58
CA ARG A 51 -1.19 -2.48 -15.71
C ARG A 51 0.26 -2.28 -15.32
N ALA A 52 0.61 -2.55 -14.08
CA ALA A 52 1.96 -2.49 -13.60
C ALA A 52 2.20 -3.64 -12.63
N ASP A 53 3.47 -4.03 -12.50
CA ASP A 53 3.88 -5.10 -11.62
C ASP A 53 4.52 -4.52 -10.35
N VAL A 54 4.05 -4.97 -9.19
CA VAL A 54 4.56 -4.52 -7.89
C VAL A 54 6.06 -4.77 -7.77
N ALA A 55 6.52 -5.96 -8.15
CA ALA A 55 7.94 -6.30 -8.05
C ALA A 55 8.81 -5.39 -8.92
N ALA A 56 8.38 -5.11 -10.14
CA ALA A 56 9.10 -4.20 -11.04
C ALA A 56 9.14 -2.77 -10.48
N LYS A 57 8.03 -2.29 -9.91
CA LYS A 57 7.97 -0.97 -9.29
C LYS A 57 8.87 -0.86 -8.07
N ARG A 58 8.94 -1.93 -7.27
CA ARG A 58 9.86 -1.96 -6.12
C ARG A 58 11.32 -1.94 -6.57
N GLN A 59 11.67 -2.70 -7.61
CA GLN A 59 13.04 -2.73 -8.12
C GLN A 59 13.49 -1.37 -8.67
N SER A 60 12.59 -0.65 -9.31
CA SER A 60 12.89 0.67 -9.87
C SER A 60 12.90 1.78 -8.82
N GLY A 61 12.44 1.50 -7.60
CA GLY A 61 12.29 2.50 -6.56
C GLY A 61 11.02 3.33 -6.65
N ALA A 62 10.15 3.05 -7.62
CA ALA A 62 8.89 3.78 -7.78
C ALA A 62 7.89 3.42 -6.69
N LEU A 63 8.03 2.24 -6.08
CA LEU A 63 7.21 1.82 -4.95
C LEU A 63 8.14 1.35 -3.83
N THR A 64 7.90 1.83 -2.61
CA THR A 64 8.67 1.43 -1.44
C THR A 64 7.73 0.90 -0.37
N ILE A 65 8.20 -0.12 0.35
CA ILE A 65 7.49 -0.70 1.49
C ILE A 65 8.41 -0.55 2.70
N THR A 66 7.89 0.08 3.76
CA THR A 66 8.61 0.24 5.02
C THR A 66 7.79 -0.35 6.15
N GLY A 67 8.43 -0.55 7.31
CA GLY A 67 7.80 -1.25 8.44
C GLY A 67 7.87 -2.75 8.24
N ASN A 68 6.78 -3.47 8.48
CA ASN A 68 6.73 -4.91 8.28
C ASN A 68 6.62 -5.23 6.79
N ALA A 69 7.73 -5.67 6.18
CA ALA A 69 7.80 -5.90 4.75
C ALA A 69 6.83 -7.00 4.29
N ALA A 70 6.68 -8.06 5.09
CA ALA A 70 5.78 -9.16 4.75
C ALA A 70 4.32 -8.70 4.71
N GLN A 71 3.89 -7.90 5.68
CA GLN A 71 2.55 -7.34 5.71
C GLN A 71 2.33 -6.34 4.57
N GLY A 72 3.34 -5.51 4.27
CA GLY A 72 3.27 -4.57 3.16
C GLY A 72 3.13 -5.29 1.82
N GLN A 73 3.88 -6.36 1.61
CA GLN A 73 3.76 -7.18 0.40
C GLN A 73 2.38 -7.85 0.29
N GLN A 74 1.86 -8.33 1.41
CA GLN A 74 0.55 -8.95 1.44
C GLN A 74 -0.55 -7.94 1.11
N LEU A 75 -0.43 -6.72 1.61
CA LEU A 75 -1.35 -5.63 1.26
C LEU A 75 -1.31 -5.34 -0.24
N CYS A 76 -0.11 -5.22 -0.82
CA CYS A 76 0.05 -4.98 -2.25
C CYS A 76 -0.55 -6.10 -3.09
N ALA A 77 -0.35 -7.35 -2.68
CA ALA A 77 -0.91 -8.50 -3.37
C ALA A 77 -2.46 -8.50 -3.32
N THR A 78 -3.02 -7.95 -2.25
CA THR A 78 -4.47 -7.86 -2.09
C THR A 78 -5.06 -6.71 -2.89
N LEU A 79 -4.41 -5.53 -2.85
CA LEU A 79 -4.91 -4.32 -3.52
C LEU A 79 -4.60 -4.28 -5.01
N PHE A 80 -3.42 -4.75 -5.38
CA PHE A 80 -2.90 -4.61 -6.74
C PHE A 80 -2.76 -5.99 -7.38
N ARG A 81 -3.88 -6.56 -7.74
CA ARG A 81 -3.86 -7.86 -8.41
C ARG A 81 -3.41 -7.67 -9.85
N SER A 82 -2.25 -8.25 -10.18
CA SER A 82 -1.84 -8.36 -11.57
C SER A 82 -2.61 -9.50 -12.23
N LEU A 83 -3.19 -9.21 -13.35
CA LEU A 83 -3.92 -10.20 -14.13
C LEU A 83 -2.99 -10.92 -15.09
#